data_44c40ae59801bf8feb23527be87c0ead
#
_entry.id   44c40ae59801bf8feb23527be87c0ead
#
_cell.length_a   1.000
_cell.length_b   1.000
_cell.length_c   1.000
_cell.angle_alpha   90.00
_cell.angle_beta   90.00
_cell.angle_gamma   90.00
#
_symmetry.space_group_name_H-M   'P 1'
#
loop_
_entity.id
_entity.type
_entity.pdbx_description
1 polymer ?
#
loop_
_entity_poly.entity_id
_entity_poly.type
_entity_poly.pdbx_seq_one_letter_code
_entity_poly.pdbx_strand_id
1 'polypeptide(L)'
;LGVFQLDSDGMRSLLKTLKPDNFNDISALIALYRPGPMSMDSHTNYAKRKNGLQKITPIHPELEEPLKQVLDETYGLIIYQEQVQSAARILAGYSLGKADVLRRAMGKKKPEVLAKEKVPFFAGMKEHGYSEEASQAVWDILVPFSGYAFNKAHSAAYGLISYWTAYLKTHYPVEFMAALLQGAATNKDKTALYLGEARRMGIQVLSPDVNESVYEYSAVGDVVRFGLGAIRNVGDKAVADIIAEREGPRGKFVNFMDFIRRVPLTALNRRLVESLIKAGAFDSIDPNRRALLTVHEAAIDSVVSLKRKQAEGQFDLFSDAEDGGAEAMGDASVTVPDLEEWDKKTKLNFEREMLGLYVSDHPLSGMQSILASLREMSIAHLVDRAKTMGEGQQVTLAGLVTNVDRRVSKKGNPWAIVTIEDMESSIQCMFFGKVYEAASAELAVDAIVQIRGQVELRDETVSLRATEMQIPTLEAEDERPLVITLPPVALERQRMMQLGQVLANHPGYCEVHLAVLDEKGNAQVLTFGDRFRVKRDTSLFAEIKILFGPSCLPAA
;
A
#
# COMPACT_ATOMS: atom_id res chain seq x y z
N LEU A 1 -4.84 -6.93 0.89
CA LEU A 1 -5.43 -5.73 0.29
C LEU A 1 -5.75 -5.95 -1.18
N GLY A 2 -6.75 -5.21 -1.72
CA GLY A 2 -7.12 -5.24 -3.13
C GLY A 2 -8.00 -6.41 -3.58
N VAL A 3 -8.30 -7.37 -2.72
CA VAL A 3 -9.23 -8.46 -3.07
C VAL A 3 -10.67 -7.95 -3.00
N PHE A 4 -11.39 -8.05 -4.11
CA PHE A 4 -12.75 -7.51 -4.25
C PHE A 4 -13.66 -7.96 -3.11
N GLN A 5 -14.41 -7.04 -2.52
CA GLN A 5 -15.32 -7.24 -1.37
C GLN A 5 -14.66 -7.71 -0.05
N LEU A 6 -13.37 -8.08 -0.06
CA LEU A 6 -12.71 -8.75 1.07
C LEU A 6 -11.56 -7.93 1.68
N ASP A 7 -11.40 -6.65 1.34
CA ASP A 7 -10.22 -5.87 1.71
C ASP A 7 -10.42 -4.83 2.83
N SER A 8 -11.63 -4.67 3.38
CA SER A 8 -11.82 -3.84 4.58
C SER A 8 -11.18 -4.48 5.83
N ASP A 9 -10.76 -3.68 6.79
CA ASP A 9 -10.04 -4.16 7.99
C ASP A 9 -10.83 -5.21 8.76
N GLY A 10 -12.12 -4.96 9.00
CA GLY A 10 -12.97 -5.90 9.70
C GLY A 10 -13.18 -7.20 8.90
N MET A 11 -13.33 -7.10 7.57
CA MET A 11 -13.44 -8.28 6.72
C MET A 11 -12.15 -9.11 6.74
N ARG A 12 -10.98 -8.47 6.68
CA ARG A 12 -9.68 -9.15 6.77
C ARG A 12 -9.50 -9.83 8.14
N SER A 13 -9.98 -9.19 9.21
CA SER A 13 -9.97 -9.79 10.54
C SER A 13 -10.85 -11.03 10.62
N LEU A 14 -12.06 -10.97 10.04
CA LEU A 14 -12.96 -12.10 9.97
C LEU A 14 -12.38 -13.23 9.11
N LEU A 15 -11.74 -12.93 7.99
CA LEU A 15 -11.04 -13.91 7.14
C LEU A 15 -9.95 -14.67 7.90
N LYS A 16 -9.16 -13.98 8.74
CA LYS A 16 -8.13 -14.62 9.59
C LYS A 16 -8.74 -15.63 10.57
N THR A 17 -9.95 -15.35 11.07
CA THR A 17 -10.68 -16.23 12.00
C THR A 17 -11.40 -17.35 11.25
N LEU A 18 -12.04 -17.06 10.12
CA LEU A 18 -12.80 -18.00 9.32
C LEU A 18 -11.92 -19.04 8.63
N LYS A 19 -10.76 -18.62 8.11
CA LYS A 19 -9.84 -19.45 7.31
C LYS A 19 -10.59 -20.19 6.19
N PRO A 20 -11.13 -19.47 5.19
CA PRO A 20 -11.89 -20.08 4.11
C PRO A 20 -11.06 -21.12 3.36
N ASP A 21 -11.59 -22.29 3.12
CA ASP A 21 -10.97 -23.39 2.40
C ASP A 21 -11.81 -23.89 1.22
N ASN A 22 -12.99 -23.32 1.05
CA ASN A 22 -13.88 -23.63 -0.07
C ASN A 22 -14.65 -22.38 -0.53
N PHE A 23 -15.26 -22.48 -1.71
CA PHE A 23 -15.97 -21.36 -2.33
C PHE A 23 -17.23 -20.94 -1.56
N ASN A 24 -17.92 -21.88 -0.90
CA ASN A 24 -19.12 -21.56 -0.12
C ASN A 24 -18.80 -20.65 1.06
N ASP A 25 -17.63 -20.78 1.66
CA ASP A 25 -17.18 -19.88 2.73
C ASP A 25 -17.06 -18.43 2.23
N ILE A 26 -16.53 -18.24 1.03
CA ILE A 26 -16.40 -16.90 0.42
C ILE A 26 -17.79 -16.30 0.16
N SER A 27 -18.70 -17.09 -0.41
CA SER A 27 -20.07 -16.68 -0.66
C SER A 27 -20.81 -16.35 0.65
N ALA A 28 -20.68 -17.20 1.67
CA ALA A 28 -21.29 -16.97 2.98
C ALA A 28 -20.74 -15.72 3.66
N LEU A 29 -19.42 -15.49 3.58
CA LEU A 29 -18.77 -14.32 4.16
C LEU A 29 -19.34 -13.01 3.61
N ILE A 30 -19.51 -12.91 2.29
CA ILE A 30 -20.11 -11.75 1.62
C ILE A 30 -21.56 -11.53 2.09
N ALA A 31 -22.30 -12.60 2.34
CA ALA A 31 -23.67 -12.54 2.85
C ALA A 31 -23.76 -12.14 4.34
N LEU A 32 -22.76 -12.53 5.14
CA LEU A 32 -22.76 -12.37 6.60
C LEU A 32 -22.13 -11.05 7.07
N TYR A 33 -21.15 -10.50 6.34
CA TYR A 33 -20.47 -9.28 6.77
C TYR A 33 -21.27 -8.03 6.40
N ARG A 34 -22.37 -7.83 7.09
CA ARG A 34 -23.32 -6.71 6.93
C ARG A 34 -23.96 -6.39 8.28
N PRO A 35 -24.42 -5.14 8.52
CA PRO A 35 -24.95 -4.72 9.83
C PRO A 35 -25.99 -5.66 10.44
N GLY A 36 -26.89 -6.20 9.64
CA GLY A 36 -27.94 -7.12 10.12
C GLY A 36 -27.41 -8.43 10.69
N PRO A 37 -26.76 -9.30 9.89
CA PRO A 37 -26.17 -10.53 10.39
C PRO A 37 -25.07 -10.29 11.45
N MET A 38 -24.34 -9.19 11.38
CA MET A 38 -23.31 -8.83 12.35
C MET A 38 -23.92 -8.52 13.73
N SER A 39 -25.08 -7.83 13.79
CA SER A 39 -25.76 -7.55 15.06
C SER A 39 -26.31 -8.81 15.76
N MET A 40 -26.36 -9.93 15.04
CA MET A 40 -26.77 -11.26 15.56
C MET A 40 -25.57 -12.20 15.75
N ASP A 41 -24.34 -11.69 15.66
CA ASP A 41 -23.10 -12.49 15.73
C ASP A 41 -23.02 -13.65 14.71
N SER A 42 -23.83 -13.62 13.66
CA SER A 42 -23.92 -14.72 12.69
C SER A 42 -22.59 -14.97 11.97
N HIS A 43 -21.84 -13.92 11.65
CA HIS A 43 -20.51 -13.99 11.03
C HIS A 43 -19.47 -14.67 11.95
N THR A 44 -19.49 -14.35 13.24
CA THR A 44 -18.60 -14.95 14.24
C THR A 44 -19.00 -16.40 14.54
N ASN A 45 -20.31 -16.66 14.64
CA ASN A 45 -20.83 -18.01 14.85
C ASN A 45 -20.49 -18.94 13.68
N TYR A 46 -20.60 -18.44 12.42
CA TYR A 46 -20.20 -19.18 11.24
C TYR A 46 -18.72 -19.58 11.31
N ALA A 47 -17.84 -18.61 11.57
CA ALA A 47 -16.41 -18.86 11.67
C ALA A 47 -16.04 -19.84 12.80
N LYS A 48 -16.66 -19.70 13.98
CA LYS A 48 -16.43 -20.59 15.11
C LYS A 48 -16.93 -22.01 14.85
N ARG A 49 -18.13 -22.17 14.28
CA ARG A 49 -18.72 -23.49 13.96
C ARG A 49 -17.91 -24.21 12.89
N LYS A 50 -17.53 -23.51 11.82
CA LYS A 50 -16.64 -24.05 10.77
C LYS A 50 -15.34 -24.61 11.35
N ASN A 51 -14.70 -23.89 12.26
CA ASN A 51 -13.41 -24.30 12.84
C ASN A 51 -13.55 -25.21 14.08
N GLY A 52 -14.75 -25.72 14.39
CA GLY A 52 -14.98 -26.62 15.52
C GLY A 52 -14.86 -25.95 16.91
N LEU A 53 -14.81 -24.61 16.97
CA LEU A 53 -14.71 -23.84 18.21
C LEU A 53 -16.06 -23.62 18.88
N GLN A 54 -17.14 -23.91 18.18
CA GLN A 54 -18.50 -23.84 18.68
C GLN A 54 -19.30 -25.04 18.15
N LYS A 55 -20.03 -25.73 19.06
CA LYS A 55 -20.90 -26.85 18.69
C LYS A 55 -22.05 -26.33 17.82
N ILE A 56 -22.38 -27.05 16.76
CA ILE A 56 -23.58 -26.82 15.96
C ILE A 56 -24.74 -27.40 16.76
N THR A 57 -25.68 -26.54 17.12
CA THR A 57 -26.94 -26.95 17.81
C THR A 57 -28.10 -26.85 16.83
N PRO A 58 -28.93 -27.87 16.69
CA PRO A 58 -30.11 -27.78 15.84
C PRO A 58 -31.08 -26.72 16.35
N ILE A 59 -31.91 -26.18 15.49
CA ILE A 59 -32.96 -25.22 15.83
C ILE A 59 -33.95 -25.86 16.83
N HIS A 60 -34.29 -27.10 16.57
CA HIS A 60 -35.06 -27.97 17.45
C HIS A 60 -34.68 -29.43 17.16
N PRO A 61 -34.69 -30.36 18.13
CA PRO A 61 -34.29 -31.74 17.87
C PRO A 61 -35.09 -32.42 16.74
N GLU A 62 -36.38 -32.18 16.63
CA GLU A 62 -37.22 -32.71 15.55
C GLU A 62 -36.83 -32.17 14.15
N LEU A 63 -36.17 -31.02 14.08
CA LEU A 63 -35.80 -30.33 12.83
C LEU A 63 -34.37 -30.62 12.39
N GLU A 64 -33.59 -31.34 13.20
CA GLU A 64 -32.18 -31.62 12.91
C GLU A 64 -32.02 -32.35 11.57
N GLU A 65 -32.63 -33.52 11.44
CA GLU A 65 -32.49 -34.33 10.22
C GLU A 65 -33.18 -33.71 8.99
N PRO A 66 -34.44 -33.18 9.07
CA PRO A 66 -35.07 -32.54 7.91
C PRO A 66 -34.33 -31.32 7.37
N LEU A 67 -33.72 -30.50 8.25
CA LEU A 67 -33.01 -29.30 7.84
C LEU A 67 -31.54 -29.53 7.50
N LYS A 68 -30.98 -30.69 7.73
CA LYS A 68 -29.61 -31.03 7.46
C LYS A 68 -29.22 -30.72 6.00
N GLN A 69 -30.02 -31.17 5.04
CA GLN A 69 -29.80 -30.91 3.62
C GLN A 69 -29.82 -29.42 3.23
N VAL A 70 -30.33 -28.52 4.10
CA VAL A 70 -30.45 -27.10 3.88
C VAL A 70 -29.37 -26.33 4.63
N LEU A 71 -28.97 -26.76 5.81
CA LEU A 71 -28.16 -26.01 6.76
C LEU A 71 -26.75 -26.56 6.95
N ASP A 72 -26.42 -27.76 6.47
CA ASP A 72 -25.07 -28.34 6.62
C ASP A 72 -24.02 -27.47 5.96
N GLU A 73 -24.30 -26.96 4.76
CA GLU A 73 -23.36 -26.08 4.03
C GLU A 73 -23.07 -24.76 4.74
N THR A 74 -23.90 -24.37 5.69
CA THR A 74 -23.80 -23.12 6.46
C THR A 74 -23.66 -23.35 7.96
N TYR A 75 -23.19 -24.53 8.34
CA TYR A 75 -22.93 -24.93 9.73
C TYR A 75 -24.11 -24.68 10.67
N GLY A 76 -25.34 -25.02 10.20
CA GLY A 76 -26.58 -24.88 10.97
C GLY A 76 -27.12 -23.44 11.05
N LEU A 77 -26.61 -22.52 10.25
CA LEU A 77 -27.09 -21.13 10.18
C LEU A 77 -27.96 -20.91 8.94
N ILE A 78 -29.03 -20.15 9.12
CA ILE A 78 -29.79 -19.61 8.00
C ILE A 78 -29.10 -18.32 7.53
N ILE A 79 -28.62 -18.28 6.29
CA ILE A 79 -27.90 -17.14 5.69
C ILE A 79 -28.65 -16.64 4.46
N TYR A 80 -29.21 -17.59 3.68
CA TYR A 80 -29.76 -17.31 2.37
C TYR A 80 -31.29 -17.32 2.33
N GLN A 81 -31.85 -16.50 1.44
CA GLN A 81 -33.28 -16.50 1.14
C GLN A 81 -33.76 -17.86 0.66
N GLU A 82 -32.95 -18.54 -0.11
CA GLU A 82 -33.18 -19.88 -0.65
C GLU A 82 -33.31 -20.94 0.46
N GLN A 83 -32.57 -20.75 1.57
CA GLN A 83 -32.70 -21.64 2.73
C GLN A 83 -34.05 -21.46 3.44
N VAL A 84 -34.54 -20.20 3.53
CA VAL A 84 -35.88 -19.93 4.07
C VAL A 84 -36.98 -20.61 3.22
N GLN A 85 -36.86 -20.49 1.88
CA GLN A 85 -37.80 -21.14 0.96
C GLN A 85 -37.74 -22.68 1.06
N SER A 86 -36.52 -23.24 1.13
CA SER A 86 -36.33 -24.67 1.24
C SER A 86 -36.87 -25.22 2.59
N ALA A 87 -36.61 -24.51 3.68
CA ALA A 87 -37.16 -24.88 4.99
C ALA A 87 -38.70 -24.88 4.98
N ALA A 88 -39.33 -23.85 4.41
CA ALA A 88 -40.79 -23.80 4.32
C ALA A 88 -41.37 -24.95 3.47
N ARG A 89 -40.67 -25.34 2.40
CA ARG A 89 -41.06 -26.47 1.56
C ARG A 89 -40.93 -27.82 2.26
N ILE A 90 -39.85 -28.03 2.94
CA ILE A 90 -39.54 -29.31 3.62
C ILE A 90 -40.43 -29.48 4.86
N LEU A 91 -40.53 -28.42 5.67
CA LEU A 91 -41.18 -28.50 6.97
C LEU A 91 -42.71 -28.30 6.89
N ALA A 92 -43.17 -27.39 6.06
CA ALA A 92 -44.59 -27.04 5.96
C ALA A 92 -45.26 -27.43 4.65
N GLY A 93 -44.58 -28.19 3.76
CA GLY A 93 -45.13 -28.67 2.50
C GLY A 93 -45.43 -27.57 1.47
N TYR A 94 -44.79 -26.41 1.56
CA TYR A 94 -45.05 -25.31 0.66
C TYR A 94 -44.63 -25.62 -0.78
N SER A 95 -45.42 -25.18 -1.75
CA SER A 95 -44.98 -25.11 -3.13
C SER A 95 -43.91 -24.01 -3.28
N LEU A 96 -43.13 -24.04 -4.36
CA LEU A 96 -42.12 -22.98 -4.65
C LEU A 96 -42.74 -21.58 -4.65
N GLY A 97 -43.93 -21.44 -5.29
CA GLY A 97 -44.62 -20.15 -5.35
C GLY A 97 -45.07 -19.66 -3.95
N LYS A 98 -45.60 -20.55 -3.11
CA LYS A 98 -46.01 -20.22 -1.74
C LYS A 98 -44.81 -19.88 -0.86
N ALA A 99 -43.69 -20.59 -1.00
CA ALA A 99 -42.44 -20.28 -0.30
C ALA A 99 -41.85 -18.91 -0.71
N ASP A 100 -42.00 -18.52 -1.98
CA ASP A 100 -41.58 -17.18 -2.44
C ASP A 100 -42.51 -16.09 -1.88
N VAL A 101 -43.80 -16.33 -1.77
CA VAL A 101 -44.74 -15.40 -1.10
C VAL A 101 -44.33 -15.20 0.36
N LEU A 102 -44.03 -16.29 1.10
CA LEU A 102 -43.53 -16.22 2.48
C LEU A 102 -42.25 -15.39 2.57
N ARG A 103 -41.26 -15.66 1.72
CA ARG A 103 -40.01 -14.90 1.65
C ARG A 103 -40.26 -13.40 1.41
N ARG A 104 -41.14 -13.07 0.47
CA ARG A 104 -41.50 -11.65 0.18
C ARG A 104 -42.21 -10.97 1.32
N ALA A 105 -43.11 -11.71 2.01
CA ALA A 105 -43.83 -11.24 3.18
C ALA A 105 -42.86 -10.89 4.31
N MET A 106 -41.91 -11.77 4.55
CA MET A 106 -40.86 -11.58 5.52
C MET A 106 -39.98 -10.35 5.17
N GLY A 107 -39.54 -10.19 3.91
CA GLY A 107 -38.71 -9.07 3.46
C GLY A 107 -39.38 -7.69 3.60
N LYS A 108 -40.70 -7.61 3.54
CA LYS A 108 -41.46 -6.37 3.70
C LYS A 108 -41.56 -5.90 5.16
N LYS A 109 -41.17 -6.71 6.14
CA LYS A 109 -41.20 -6.41 7.58
C LYS A 109 -42.56 -5.90 8.10
N LYS A 110 -43.68 -6.28 7.45
CA LYS A 110 -45.01 -5.88 7.88
C LYS A 110 -45.58 -6.91 8.84
N PRO A 111 -45.78 -6.60 10.14
CA PRO A 111 -46.25 -7.57 11.16
C PRO A 111 -47.56 -8.25 10.78
N GLU A 112 -48.48 -7.51 10.17
CA GLU A 112 -49.79 -8.03 9.74
C GLU A 112 -49.66 -9.10 8.65
N VAL A 113 -48.69 -8.96 7.72
CA VAL A 113 -48.47 -9.91 6.64
C VAL A 113 -47.79 -11.17 7.21
N LEU A 114 -46.83 -10.99 8.12
CA LEU A 114 -46.17 -12.10 8.81
C LEU A 114 -47.17 -12.90 9.67
N ALA A 115 -48.08 -12.23 10.40
CA ALA A 115 -49.09 -12.90 11.19
C ALA A 115 -50.05 -13.75 10.32
N LYS A 116 -50.40 -13.27 9.13
CA LYS A 116 -51.20 -14.04 8.15
C LYS A 116 -50.47 -15.27 7.62
N GLU A 117 -49.15 -15.19 7.39
CA GLU A 117 -48.36 -16.33 6.92
C GLU A 117 -48.04 -17.35 8.03
N LYS A 118 -48.05 -16.94 9.29
CA LYS A 118 -47.80 -17.85 10.43
C LYS A 118 -48.82 -18.99 10.48
N VAL A 119 -50.12 -18.68 10.32
CA VAL A 119 -51.20 -19.67 10.43
C VAL A 119 -51.02 -20.80 9.41
N PRO A 120 -50.90 -20.56 8.10
CA PRO A 120 -50.74 -21.66 7.13
C PRO A 120 -49.39 -22.38 7.28
N PHE A 121 -48.34 -21.71 7.79
CA PHE A 121 -47.04 -22.33 8.04
C PHE A 121 -47.14 -23.35 9.17
N PHE A 122 -47.75 -22.99 10.31
CA PHE A 122 -47.94 -23.88 11.45
C PHE A 122 -48.89 -25.05 11.12
N ALA A 123 -49.95 -24.78 10.33
CA ALA A 123 -50.84 -25.86 9.87
C ALA A 123 -50.08 -26.89 9.01
N GLY A 124 -49.25 -26.40 8.06
CA GLY A 124 -48.40 -27.28 7.23
C GLY A 124 -47.37 -28.07 8.04
N MET A 125 -46.72 -27.47 9.03
CA MET A 125 -45.79 -28.18 9.91
C MET A 125 -46.50 -29.28 10.71
N LYS A 126 -47.70 -29.00 11.24
CA LYS A 126 -48.52 -29.98 11.96
C LYS A 126 -48.93 -31.15 11.05
N GLU A 127 -49.32 -30.90 9.82
CA GLU A 127 -49.65 -31.92 8.82
C GLU A 127 -48.46 -32.83 8.52
N HIS A 128 -47.22 -32.30 8.61
CA HIS A 128 -45.96 -33.04 8.43
C HIS A 128 -45.47 -33.72 9.74
N GLY A 129 -46.24 -33.64 10.82
CA GLY A 129 -45.96 -34.35 12.07
C GLY A 129 -45.06 -33.65 13.06
N TYR A 130 -44.77 -32.35 12.87
CA TYR A 130 -43.93 -31.57 13.79
C TYR A 130 -44.76 -30.99 14.94
N SER A 131 -44.12 -30.86 16.10
CA SER A 131 -44.73 -30.25 17.30
C SER A 131 -44.93 -28.74 17.11
N GLU A 132 -45.77 -28.16 17.97
CA GLU A 132 -45.97 -26.72 18.03
C GLU A 132 -44.70 -26.00 18.49
N GLU A 133 -43.96 -26.60 19.42
CA GLU A 133 -42.67 -26.13 19.91
C GLU A 133 -41.64 -26.06 18.77
N ALA A 134 -41.52 -27.09 17.94
CA ALA A 134 -40.65 -27.09 16.76
C ALA A 134 -41.06 -26.02 15.75
N SER A 135 -42.38 -25.86 15.54
CA SER A 135 -42.92 -24.83 14.62
C SER A 135 -42.62 -23.42 15.12
N GLN A 136 -42.74 -23.19 16.42
CA GLN A 136 -42.41 -21.89 17.01
C GLN A 136 -40.90 -21.62 16.96
N ALA A 137 -40.07 -22.60 17.30
CA ALA A 137 -38.62 -22.46 17.28
C ALA A 137 -38.08 -22.04 15.89
N VAL A 138 -38.53 -22.68 14.80
CA VAL A 138 -38.11 -22.30 13.46
C VAL A 138 -38.69 -20.94 13.04
N TRP A 139 -39.93 -20.64 13.42
CA TRP A 139 -40.55 -19.35 13.11
C TRP A 139 -39.83 -18.19 13.77
N ASP A 140 -39.41 -18.33 15.02
CA ASP A 140 -38.66 -17.32 15.77
C ASP A 140 -37.28 -17.03 15.20
N ILE A 141 -36.70 -17.95 14.43
CA ILE A 141 -35.46 -17.74 13.68
C ILE A 141 -35.77 -17.13 12.31
N LEU A 142 -36.79 -17.63 11.60
CA LEU A 142 -37.09 -17.18 10.24
C LEU A 142 -37.53 -15.71 10.20
N VAL A 143 -38.32 -15.25 11.18
CA VAL A 143 -38.90 -13.90 11.18
C VAL A 143 -37.83 -12.81 11.33
N PRO A 144 -36.95 -12.80 12.33
CA PRO A 144 -35.88 -11.81 12.41
C PRO A 144 -34.95 -11.90 11.22
N PHE A 145 -34.62 -13.12 10.81
CA PHE A 145 -33.67 -13.37 9.71
C PHE A 145 -34.18 -12.91 8.36
N SER A 146 -35.46 -12.90 8.11
CA SER A 146 -36.10 -12.46 6.87
C SER A 146 -35.71 -11.04 6.45
N GLY A 147 -35.43 -10.18 7.44
CA GLY A 147 -34.95 -8.82 7.21
C GLY A 147 -33.50 -8.74 6.75
N TYR A 148 -32.74 -9.84 6.86
CA TYR A 148 -31.31 -9.89 6.60
C TYR A 148 -30.90 -10.99 5.64
N ALA A 149 -31.83 -11.90 5.25
CA ALA A 149 -31.58 -12.97 4.30
C ALA A 149 -30.99 -12.46 3.00
N PHE A 150 -29.93 -13.11 2.54
CA PHE A 150 -29.23 -12.71 1.33
C PHE A 150 -29.58 -13.63 0.15
N ASN A 151 -29.57 -13.11 -1.05
CA ASN A 151 -29.73 -13.93 -2.24
C ASN A 151 -28.44 -14.72 -2.49
N LYS A 152 -28.53 -16.07 -2.50
CA LYS A 152 -27.37 -16.96 -2.66
C LYS A 152 -26.70 -16.77 -4.04
N ALA A 153 -27.48 -16.62 -5.09
CA ALA A 153 -26.95 -16.43 -6.44
C ALA A 153 -26.13 -15.13 -6.55
N HIS A 154 -26.61 -14.04 -5.89
CA HIS A 154 -25.87 -12.79 -5.86
C HIS A 154 -24.55 -12.93 -5.10
N SER A 155 -24.55 -13.53 -3.89
CA SER A 155 -23.31 -13.72 -3.13
C SER A 155 -22.33 -14.67 -3.82
N ALA A 156 -22.83 -15.69 -4.51
CA ALA A 156 -21.99 -16.59 -5.30
C ALA A 156 -21.32 -15.86 -6.49
N ALA A 157 -22.08 -15.02 -7.22
CA ALA A 157 -21.53 -14.24 -8.33
C ALA A 157 -20.43 -13.27 -7.84
N TYR A 158 -20.67 -12.54 -6.76
CA TYR A 158 -19.68 -11.65 -6.15
C TYR A 158 -18.50 -12.42 -5.54
N GLY A 159 -18.77 -13.57 -4.92
CA GLY A 159 -17.74 -14.47 -4.43
C GLY A 159 -16.80 -14.97 -5.53
N LEU A 160 -17.33 -15.21 -6.72
CA LEU A 160 -16.53 -15.58 -7.87
C LEU A 160 -15.56 -14.46 -8.30
N ILE A 161 -16.03 -13.21 -8.30
CA ILE A 161 -15.17 -12.06 -8.57
C ILE A 161 -14.10 -11.92 -7.47
N SER A 162 -14.48 -12.09 -6.20
CA SER A 162 -13.52 -12.11 -5.08
C SER A 162 -12.45 -13.19 -5.27
N TYR A 163 -12.86 -14.39 -5.65
CA TYR A 163 -11.95 -15.49 -5.94
C TYR A 163 -11.01 -15.16 -7.11
N TRP A 164 -11.53 -14.61 -8.21
CA TRP A 164 -10.71 -14.21 -9.36
C TRP A 164 -9.65 -13.17 -8.97
N THR A 165 -10.05 -12.15 -8.21
CA THR A 165 -9.08 -11.12 -7.77
C THR A 165 -8.03 -11.69 -6.81
N ALA A 166 -8.39 -12.62 -5.93
CA ALA A 166 -7.44 -13.32 -5.07
C ALA A 166 -6.51 -14.24 -5.87
N TYR A 167 -7.05 -14.95 -6.87
CA TYR A 167 -6.28 -15.79 -7.78
C TYR A 167 -5.26 -14.98 -8.57
N LEU A 168 -5.69 -13.88 -9.20
CA LEU A 168 -4.82 -12.99 -9.95
C LEU A 168 -3.72 -12.40 -9.05
N LYS A 169 -4.07 -11.97 -7.85
CA LYS A 169 -3.08 -11.46 -6.89
C LYS A 169 -2.02 -12.50 -6.51
N THR A 170 -2.41 -13.77 -6.43
CA THR A 170 -1.52 -14.87 -6.02
C THR A 170 -0.61 -15.31 -7.17
N HIS A 171 -1.14 -15.43 -8.38
CA HIS A 171 -0.44 -16.02 -9.52
C HIS A 171 0.18 -14.98 -10.46
N TYR A 172 -0.33 -13.74 -10.45
CA TYR A 172 0.12 -12.62 -11.28
C TYR A 172 0.25 -11.36 -10.41
N PRO A 173 1.08 -11.40 -9.34
CA PRO A 173 1.10 -10.35 -8.33
C PRO A 173 1.53 -8.99 -8.88
N VAL A 174 2.45 -8.93 -9.83
CA VAL A 174 2.98 -7.69 -10.40
C VAL A 174 1.92 -7.01 -11.26
N GLU A 175 1.30 -7.75 -12.17
CA GLU A 175 0.21 -7.27 -13.03
C GLU A 175 -1.02 -6.85 -12.21
N PHE A 176 -1.33 -7.64 -11.18
CA PHE A 176 -2.42 -7.31 -10.26
C PHE A 176 -2.16 -6.00 -9.53
N MET A 177 -0.94 -5.78 -9.01
CA MET A 177 -0.57 -4.55 -8.32
C MET A 177 -0.53 -3.34 -9.26
N ALA A 178 -0.06 -3.51 -10.51
CA ALA A 178 -0.12 -2.46 -11.53
C ALA A 178 -1.57 -2.03 -11.81
N ALA A 179 -2.47 -2.98 -12.04
CA ALA A 179 -3.89 -2.71 -12.26
C ALA A 179 -4.57 -2.07 -11.04
N LEU A 180 -4.20 -2.51 -9.82
CA LEU A 180 -4.74 -1.98 -8.57
C LEU A 180 -4.31 -0.52 -8.34
N LEU A 181 -3.03 -0.22 -8.58
CA LEU A 181 -2.48 1.14 -8.52
C LEU A 181 -3.12 2.04 -9.57
N GLN A 182 -3.31 1.55 -10.81
CA GLN A 182 -4.01 2.27 -11.86
C GLN A 182 -5.45 2.61 -11.45
N GLY A 183 -6.19 1.67 -10.89
CA GLY A 183 -7.55 1.89 -10.39
C GLY A 183 -7.62 2.89 -9.23
N ALA A 184 -6.52 3.11 -8.52
CA ALA A 184 -6.41 4.04 -7.41
C ALA A 184 -5.74 5.37 -7.78
N ALA A 185 -5.28 5.58 -9.01
CA ALA A 185 -4.41 6.70 -9.42
C ALA A 185 -4.96 8.11 -9.06
N THR A 186 -6.29 8.27 -8.98
CA THR A 186 -6.94 9.52 -8.57
C THR A 186 -7.12 9.66 -7.05
N ASN A 187 -6.83 8.61 -6.27
CA ASN A 187 -7.01 8.60 -4.81
C ASN A 187 -5.66 8.37 -4.12
N LYS A 188 -5.04 9.44 -3.64
CA LYS A 188 -3.71 9.43 -3.04
C LYS A 188 -3.58 8.47 -1.85
N ASP A 189 -4.59 8.43 -0.97
CA ASP A 189 -4.57 7.57 0.23
C ASP A 189 -4.57 6.08 -0.16
N LYS A 190 -5.42 5.71 -1.13
CA LYS A 190 -5.44 4.34 -1.66
C LYS A 190 -4.15 3.99 -2.39
N THR A 191 -3.61 4.92 -3.16
CA THR A 191 -2.34 4.70 -3.87
C THR A 191 -1.20 4.46 -2.89
N ALA A 192 -1.09 5.27 -1.83
CA ALA A 192 -0.10 5.08 -0.76
C ALA A 192 -0.27 3.71 -0.08
N LEU A 193 -1.52 3.33 0.25
CA LEU A 193 -1.85 2.03 0.84
C LEU A 193 -1.41 0.86 -0.06
N TYR A 194 -1.66 0.94 -1.36
CA TYR A 194 -1.31 -0.12 -2.30
C TYR A 194 0.19 -0.17 -2.62
N LEU A 195 0.89 0.97 -2.56
CA LEU A 195 2.35 0.98 -2.62
C LEU A 195 2.98 0.29 -1.39
N GLY A 196 2.42 0.54 -0.20
CA GLY A 196 2.79 -0.19 1.00
C GLY A 196 2.58 -1.70 0.85
N GLU A 197 1.45 -2.11 0.26
CA GLU A 197 1.16 -3.52 -0.02
C GLU A 197 2.15 -4.12 -1.05
N ALA A 198 2.48 -3.39 -2.12
CA ALA A 198 3.48 -3.83 -3.10
C ALA A 198 4.84 -4.08 -2.44
N ARG A 199 5.32 -3.14 -1.60
CA ARG A 199 6.56 -3.30 -0.82
C ARG A 199 6.49 -4.53 0.09
N ARG A 200 5.38 -4.74 0.81
CA ARG A 200 5.17 -5.90 1.67
C ARG A 200 5.20 -7.22 0.89
N MET A 201 4.76 -7.22 -0.36
CA MET A 201 4.82 -8.37 -1.28
C MET A 201 6.19 -8.54 -1.94
N GLY A 202 7.15 -7.66 -1.68
CA GLY A 202 8.47 -7.67 -2.31
C GLY A 202 8.47 -7.15 -3.75
N ILE A 203 7.39 -6.48 -4.18
CA ILE A 203 7.27 -5.91 -5.53
C ILE A 203 7.79 -4.49 -5.50
N GLN A 204 8.84 -4.23 -6.25
CA GLN A 204 9.39 -2.89 -6.41
C GLN A 204 8.50 -2.08 -7.37
N VAL A 205 8.23 -0.82 -7.00
CA VAL A 205 7.58 0.15 -7.89
C VAL A 205 8.62 1.17 -8.31
N LEU A 206 8.89 1.21 -9.61
CA LEU A 206 9.91 2.09 -10.21
C LEU A 206 9.31 3.43 -10.59
N SER A 207 10.13 4.49 -10.48
CA SER A 207 9.79 5.84 -10.93
C SER A 207 9.40 5.86 -12.41
N PRO A 208 8.62 6.85 -12.86
CA PRO A 208 8.32 7.01 -14.27
C PRO A 208 9.61 7.20 -15.09
N ASP A 209 9.59 6.79 -16.35
CA ASP A 209 10.73 6.86 -17.25
C ASP A 209 10.27 7.16 -18.68
N VAL A 210 10.84 8.16 -19.32
CA VAL A 210 10.45 8.58 -20.69
C VAL A 210 10.67 7.49 -21.73
N ASN A 211 11.59 6.56 -21.48
CA ASN A 211 11.93 5.47 -22.39
C ASN A 211 11.18 4.15 -22.10
N GLU A 212 10.65 3.98 -20.89
CA GLU A 212 10.05 2.71 -20.47
C GLU A 212 8.57 2.84 -20.13
N SER A 213 8.15 3.96 -19.51
CA SER A 213 6.77 4.08 -19.03
C SER A 213 5.78 4.24 -20.18
N VAL A 214 4.64 3.59 -20.03
CA VAL A 214 3.44 3.85 -20.82
C VAL A 214 2.56 4.88 -20.10
N TYR A 215 1.34 5.11 -20.58
CA TYR A 215 0.43 6.05 -19.95
C TYR A 215 0.03 5.60 -18.54
N GLU A 216 -0.33 4.32 -18.39
CA GLU A 216 -0.79 3.70 -17.15
C GLU A 216 0.37 3.05 -16.38
N TYR A 217 0.09 2.64 -15.12
CA TYR A 217 0.99 1.73 -14.41
C TYR A 217 1.10 0.42 -15.19
N SER A 218 2.29 -0.11 -15.32
CA SER A 218 2.54 -1.34 -16.09
C SER A 218 3.44 -2.31 -15.35
N ALA A 219 3.21 -3.61 -15.58
CA ALA A 219 4.12 -4.65 -15.14
C ALA A 219 5.30 -4.76 -16.13
N VAL A 220 6.52 -4.74 -15.62
CA VAL A 220 7.75 -4.89 -16.41
C VAL A 220 8.62 -5.93 -15.71
N GLY A 221 8.57 -7.19 -16.18
CA GLY A 221 9.20 -8.30 -15.46
C GLY A 221 8.60 -8.44 -14.05
N ASP A 222 9.45 -8.42 -13.04
CA ASP A 222 9.06 -8.60 -11.63
C ASP A 222 8.76 -7.28 -10.89
N VAL A 223 8.67 -6.16 -11.61
CA VAL A 223 8.47 -4.83 -11.03
C VAL A 223 7.28 -4.10 -11.65
N VAL A 224 6.72 -3.14 -10.94
CA VAL A 224 5.71 -2.23 -11.47
C VAL A 224 6.41 -0.93 -11.89
N ARG A 225 6.15 -0.45 -13.10
CA ARG A 225 6.59 0.85 -13.59
C ARG A 225 5.48 1.88 -13.43
N PHE A 226 5.82 3.04 -12.88
CA PHE A 226 4.91 4.18 -12.76
C PHE A 226 4.55 4.74 -14.14
N GLY A 227 3.27 5.02 -14.39
CA GLY A 227 2.80 5.54 -15.67
C GLY A 227 3.06 7.03 -15.84
N LEU A 228 3.38 7.50 -17.06
CA LEU A 228 3.56 8.91 -17.34
C LEU A 228 2.28 9.74 -17.12
N GLY A 229 1.10 9.15 -17.37
CA GLY A 229 -0.19 9.82 -17.19
C GLY A 229 -0.56 10.08 -15.73
N ALA A 230 0.11 9.43 -14.78
CA ALA A 230 -0.09 9.68 -13.35
C ALA A 230 0.76 10.85 -12.81
N ILE A 231 1.67 11.41 -13.62
CA ILE A 231 2.46 12.59 -13.28
C ILE A 231 1.60 13.85 -13.42
N ARG A 232 1.63 14.71 -12.42
CA ARG A 232 0.89 15.98 -12.44
C ARG A 232 1.29 16.82 -13.66
N ASN A 233 0.32 17.46 -14.31
CA ASN A 233 0.49 18.30 -15.51
C ASN A 233 0.92 17.54 -16.78
N VAL A 234 0.93 16.22 -16.79
CA VAL A 234 1.24 15.40 -17.97
C VAL A 234 -0.07 14.85 -18.52
N GLY A 235 -0.45 15.29 -19.71
CA GLY A 235 -1.73 14.91 -20.35
C GLY A 235 -1.55 13.79 -21.39
N ASP A 236 -2.65 13.12 -21.68
CA ASP A 236 -2.74 11.94 -22.56
C ASP A 236 -2.06 12.13 -23.92
N LYS A 237 -2.33 13.27 -24.57
CA LYS A 237 -1.76 13.54 -25.89
C LYS A 237 -0.25 13.65 -25.87
N ALA A 238 0.31 14.33 -24.86
CA ALA A 238 1.75 14.45 -24.73
C ALA A 238 2.42 13.11 -24.47
N VAL A 239 1.80 12.26 -23.64
CA VAL A 239 2.30 10.90 -23.40
C VAL A 239 2.27 10.06 -24.67
N ALA A 240 1.17 10.13 -25.44
CA ALA A 240 1.05 9.42 -26.70
C ALA A 240 2.13 9.88 -27.71
N ASP A 241 2.41 11.19 -27.79
CA ASP A 241 3.45 11.75 -28.65
C ASP A 241 4.86 11.30 -28.22
N ILE A 242 5.16 11.25 -26.91
CA ILE A 242 6.43 10.76 -26.38
C ILE A 242 6.63 9.27 -26.72
N ILE A 243 5.59 8.45 -26.52
CA ILE A 243 5.63 7.01 -26.81
C ILE A 243 5.82 6.79 -28.31
N ALA A 244 5.05 7.47 -29.16
CA ALA A 244 5.15 7.34 -30.60
C ALA A 244 6.55 7.70 -31.12
N GLU A 245 7.19 8.73 -30.54
CA GLU A 245 8.53 9.15 -30.94
C GLU A 245 9.61 8.12 -30.56
N ARG A 246 9.57 7.56 -29.34
CA ARG A 246 10.55 6.57 -28.91
C ARG A 246 10.38 5.21 -29.58
N GLU A 247 9.16 4.87 -29.99
CA GLU A 247 8.84 3.62 -30.72
C GLU A 247 9.04 3.78 -32.24
N GLY A 248 9.29 4.99 -32.71
CA GLY A 248 9.59 5.31 -34.08
C GLY A 248 10.99 4.85 -34.52
N PRO A 249 11.39 5.15 -35.77
CA PRO A 249 12.66 4.67 -36.37
C PRO A 249 13.91 5.12 -35.60
N ARG A 250 13.84 6.24 -34.86
CA ARG A 250 14.97 6.78 -34.09
C ARG A 250 15.17 6.09 -32.73
N GLY A 251 14.22 5.27 -32.30
CA GLY A 251 14.32 4.50 -31.07
C GLY A 251 14.27 5.35 -29.79
N LYS A 252 14.77 4.78 -28.69
CA LYS A 252 14.81 5.43 -27.37
C LYS A 252 15.60 6.74 -27.36
N PHE A 253 15.22 7.64 -26.46
CA PHE A 253 15.96 8.89 -26.22
C PHE A 253 17.30 8.58 -25.55
N VAL A 254 18.37 9.21 -26.02
CA VAL A 254 19.72 8.97 -25.50
C VAL A 254 20.14 9.95 -24.42
N ASN A 255 19.57 11.17 -24.41
CA ASN A 255 19.77 12.19 -23.38
C ASN A 255 18.61 13.20 -23.40
N PHE A 256 18.61 14.14 -22.46
CA PHE A 256 17.58 15.16 -22.33
C PHE A 256 17.46 16.05 -23.57
N MET A 257 18.58 16.48 -24.17
CA MET A 257 18.55 17.34 -25.36
C MET A 257 18.02 16.59 -26.58
N ASP A 258 18.30 15.29 -26.73
CA ASP A 258 17.68 14.43 -27.75
C ASP A 258 16.17 14.38 -27.60
N PHE A 259 15.67 14.20 -26.37
CA PHE A 259 14.23 14.25 -26.07
C PHE A 259 13.63 15.60 -26.52
N ILE A 260 14.17 16.73 -26.06
CA ILE A 260 13.65 18.08 -26.37
C ILE A 260 13.61 18.33 -27.89
N ARG A 261 14.62 17.88 -28.63
CA ARG A 261 14.68 18.06 -30.10
C ARG A 261 13.67 17.20 -30.84
N ARG A 262 13.42 15.97 -30.37
CA ARG A 262 12.63 14.97 -31.10
C ARG A 262 11.14 15.07 -30.84
N VAL A 263 10.73 15.29 -29.61
CA VAL A 263 9.27 15.29 -29.28
C VAL A 263 8.53 16.42 -29.99
N PRO A 264 7.26 16.22 -30.37
CA PRO A 264 6.43 17.27 -30.96
C PRO A 264 6.23 18.48 -30.06
N LEU A 265 5.85 19.63 -30.64
CA LEU A 265 5.59 20.87 -29.90
C LEU A 265 4.52 20.71 -28.79
N THR A 266 3.61 19.77 -28.94
CA THR A 266 2.59 19.41 -27.93
C THR A 266 3.17 18.89 -26.63
N ALA A 267 4.33 18.25 -26.69
CA ALA A 267 5.08 17.74 -25.54
C ALA A 267 6.15 18.72 -25.03
N LEU A 268 6.41 19.82 -25.75
CA LEU A 268 7.40 20.86 -25.37
C LEU A 268 6.78 22.00 -24.54
N ASN A 269 5.90 21.67 -23.60
CA ASN A 269 5.36 22.62 -22.64
C ASN A 269 6.29 22.68 -21.41
N ARG A 270 6.74 23.90 -21.03
CA ARG A 270 7.67 24.09 -19.88
C ARG A 270 7.19 23.40 -18.61
N ARG A 271 5.91 23.58 -18.24
CA ARG A 271 5.32 22.96 -17.06
C ARG A 271 5.29 21.42 -17.12
N LEU A 272 5.05 20.87 -18.32
CA LEU A 272 5.07 19.42 -18.52
C LEU A 272 6.48 18.87 -18.36
N VAL A 273 7.47 19.47 -19.01
CA VAL A 273 8.88 19.04 -18.94
C VAL A 273 9.43 19.22 -17.53
N GLU A 274 9.12 20.33 -16.85
CA GLU A 274 9.42 20.53 -15.43
C GLU A 274 8.85 19.39 -14.58
N SER A 275 7.57 19.00 -14.80
CA SER A 275 6.94 17.92 -14.05
C SER A 275 7.61 16.56 -14.30
N LEU A 276 8.02 16.27 -15.54
CA LEU A 276 8.77 15.06 -15.87
C LEU A 276 10.14 15.04 -15.18
N ILE A 277 10.87 16.16 -15.15
CA ILE A 277 12.17 16.28 -14.48
C ILE A 277 12.00 16.04 -12.96
N LYS A 278 11.08 16.75 -12.33
CA LYS A 278 10.79 16.62 -10.89
C LYS A 278 10.35 15.22 -10.50
N ALA A 279 9.61 14.54 -11.38
CA ALA A 279 9.17 13.16 -11.18
C ALA A 279 10.28 12.12 -11.39
N GLY A 280 11.45 12.52 -11.90
CA GLY A 280 12.56 11.61 -12.20
C GLY A 280 12.42 10.84 -13.52
N ALA A 281 11.57 11.30 -14.43
CA ALA A 281 11.31 10.59 -15.68
C ALA A 281 12.49 10.57 -16.65
N PHE A 282 13.54 11.34 -16.40
CA PHE A 282 14.77 11.39 -17.18
C PHE A 282 15.96 10.70 -16.52
N ASP A 283 15.82 10.17 -15.31
CA ASP A 283 16.95 9.66 -14.51
C ASP A 283 17.76 8.55 -15.21
N SER A 284 17.13 7.80 -16.12
CA SER A 284 17.80 6.75 -16.90
C SER A 284 18.73 7.28 -18.00
N ILE A 285 18.53 8.53 -18.42
CA ILE A 285 19.28 9.14 -19.54
C ILE A 285 20.10 10.37 -19.12
N ASP A 286 19.63 11.09 -18.09
CA ASP A 286 20.31 12.23 -17.46
C ASP A 286 19.92 12.31 -15.97
N PRO A 287 20.72 11.77 -15.06
CA PRO A 287 20.33 11.59 -13.66
C PRO A 287 20.35 12.88 -12.82
N ASN A 288 20.96 13.97 -13.32
CA ASN A 288 21.04 15.23 -12.57
C ASN A 288 19.82 16.12 -12.81
N ARG A 289 18.78 15.91 -12.02
CA ARG A 289 17.51 16.64 -12.12
C ARG A 289 17.65 18.16 -11.91
N ARG A 290 18.59 18.60 -11.04
CA ARG A 290 18.88 20.00 -10.79
C ARG A 290 19.44 20.70 -12.03
N ALA A 291 20.38 20.05 -12.70
CA ALA A 291 20.98 20.56 -13.95
C ALA A 291 19.91 20.68 -15.05
N LEU A 292 19.09 19.63 -15.22
CA LEU A 292 17.99 19.63 -16.20
C LEU A 292 16.98 20.75 -15.92
N LEU A 293 16.58 20.94 -14.67
CA LEU A 293 15.61 21.98 -14.30
C LEU A 293 16.19 23.40 -14.57
N THR A 294 17.50 23.58 -14.43
CA THR A 294 18.15 24.86 -14.68
C THR A 294 18.11 25.26 -16.16
N VAL A 295 18.19 24.28 -17.08
CA VAL A 295 18.30 24.56 -18.51
C VAL A 295 17.03 24.33 -19.31
N HIS A 296 16.02 23.65 -18.77
CA HIS A 296 14.87 23.18 -19.55
C HIS A 296 14.12 24.29 -20.29
N GLU A 297 13.93 25.47 -19.69
CA GLU A 297 13.23 26.56 -20.34
C GLU A 297 14.01 27.07 -21.54
N ALA A 298 15.32 27.31 -21.40
CA ALA A 298 16.18 27.76 -22.46
C ALA A 298 16.28 26.73 -23.60
N ALA A 299 16.36 25.44 -23.23
CA ALA A 299 16.37 24.34 -24.20
C ALA A 299 15.08 24.27 -25.01
N ILE A 300 13.92 24.38 -24.34
CA ILE A 300 12.62 24.40 -25.00
C ILE A 300 12.52 25.62 -25.96
N ASP A 301 12.85 26.83 -25.50
CA ASP A 301 12.73 28.05 -26.30
C ASP A 301 13.59 27.99 -27.55
N SER A 302 14.82 27.50 -27.42
CA SER A 302 15.73 27.29 -28.57
C SER A 302 15.11 26.36 -29.61
N VAL A 303 14.63 25.19 -29.19
CA VAL A 303 14.05 24.19 -30.12
C VAL A 303 12.70 24.63 -30.68
N VAL A 304 11.83 25.27 -29.87
CA VAL A 304 10.53 25.79 -30.35
C VAL A 304 10.75 26.86 -31.40
N SER A 305 11.72 27.79 -31.20
CA SER A 305 12.08 28.81 -32.18
C SER A 305 12.54 28.17 -33.49
N LEU A 306 13.40 27.15 -33.42
CA LEU A 306 13.90 26.43 -34.58
C LEU A 306 12.75 25.72 -35.35
N LYS A 307 11.92 24.94 -34.64
CA LYS A 307 10.79 24.22 -35.28
C LYS A 307 9.79 25.16 -35.94
N ARG A 308 9.55 26.34 -35.37
CA ARG A 308 8.69 27.37 -36.00
C ARG A 308 9.28 27.92 -37.26
N LYS A 309 10.58 28.28 -37.27
CA LYS A 309 11.28 28.76 -38.48
C LYS A 309 11.25 27.72 -39.60
N GLN A 310 11.44 26.44 -39.27
CA GLN A 310 11.32 25.33 -40.24
C GLN A 310 9.91 25.18 -40.79
N ALA A 311 8.87 25.33 -39.96
CA ALA A 311 7.46 25.26 -40.39
C ALA A 311 7.05 26.45 -41.26
N GLU A 312 7.69 27.63 -41.12
CA GLU A 312 7.48 28.84 -41.92
C GLU A 312 8.25 28.81 -43.25
N GLY A 313 8.96 27.71 -43.56
CA GLY A 313 9.69 27.55 -44.82
C GLY A 313 10.98 28.35 -44.91
N GLN A 314 11.49 28.92 -43.84
CA GLN A 314 12.81 29.50 -43.76
C GLN A 314 13.85 28.39 -43.64
N PHE A 315 14.30 27.83 -44.78
CA PHE A 315 15.44 26.92 -44.84
C PHE A 315 16.72 27.75 -44.76
N ASP A 316 17.59 27.37 -43.85
CA ASP A 316 18.94 27.92 -43.84
C ASP A 316 19.72 27.34 -45.04
N LEU A 317 20.29 28.21 -45.89
CA LEU A 317 20.92 27.86 -47.16
C LEU A 317 22.17 26.95 -46.98
N PHE A 318 22.56 26.63 -45.75
CA PHE A 318 23.76 25.87 -45.40
C PHE A 318 23.45 24.49 -44.75
N SER A 319 22.19 24.02 -44.79
CA SER A 319 21.80 22.73 -44.14
C SER A 319 21.93 21.49 -45.04
N ASP A 320 22.31 21.63 -46.32
CA ASP A 320 22.51 20.54 -47.27
C ASP A 320 23.99 20.08 -47.34
N ALA A 321 24.54 19.61 -46.22
CA ALA A 321 25.72 18.77 -46.23
C ALA A 321 25.34 17.38 -45.77
N GLU A 322 25.09 16.49 -46.74
CA GLU A 322 25.12 15.05 -46.52
C GLU A 322 26.46 14.66 -45.89
N ASP A 323 26.41 13.97 -44.78
CA ASP A 323 27.46 13.43 -43.93
C ASP A 323 27.95 14.31 -42.76
N GLY A 324 27.49 13.93 -41.56
CA GLY A 324 28.24 14.20 -40.31
C GLY A 324 28.04 15.55 -39.63
N GLY A 325 26.98 16.31 -39.94
CA GLY A 325 26.82 17.67 -39.46
C GLY A 325 25.93 17.95 -38.28
N ALA A 326 26.07 17.22 -37.16
CA ALA A 326 25.47 17.65 -35.88
C ALA A 326 26.20 18.89 -35.28
N GLU A 327 27.35 19.30 -35.85
CA GLU A 327 28.19 20.41 -35.37
C GLU A 327 28.05 21.71 -36.17
N ALA A 328 27.30 21.75 -37.29
CA ALA A 328 27.24 22.93 -38.18
C ALA A 328 26.04 23.86 -37.93
N MET A 329 25.25 23.69 -36.87
CA MET A 329 24.27 24.70 -36.46
C MET A 329 24.91 25.62 -35.41
N GLY A 330 25.60 26.63 -35.91
CA GLY A 330 26.01 27.74 -35.08
C GLY A 330 24.79 28.43 -34.50
N ASP A 331 24.48 28.18 -33.28
CA ASP A 331 24.10 29.12 -32.24
C ASP A 331 23.83 28.37 -30.94
N ALA A 332 24.46 28.86 -29.86
CA ALA A 332 24.27 28.50 -28.45
C ALA A 332 23.65 27.11 -28.22
N SER A 333 24.42 26.05 -28.41
CA SER A 333 24.01 24.71 -27.95
C SER A 333 23.80 24.79 -26.42
N VAL A 334 22.54 24.83 -26.01
CA VAL A 334 22.22 24.71 -24.58
C VAL A 334 22.80 23.38 -24.13
N THR A 335 23.83 23.45 -23.30
CA THR A 335 24.47 22.28 -22.69
C THR A 335 23.95 22.13 -21.29
N VAL A 336 23.70 20.89 -20.88
CA VAL A 336 23.35 20.58 -19.49
C VAL A 336 24.58 20.90 -18.64
N PRO A 337 24.47 21.82 -17.64
CA PRO A 337 25.62 22.21 -16.83
C PRO A 337 26.00 21.07 -15.86
N ASP A 338 27.29 21.00 -15.55
CA ASP A 338 27.78 20.13 -14.48
C ASP A 338 27.51 20.81 -13.13
N LEU A 339 26.42 20.40 -12.48
CA LEU A 339 25.99 20.90 -11.17
C LEU A 339 25.92 19.75 -10.19
N GLU A 340 26.17 20.06 -8.93
CA GLU A 340 25.85 19.12 -7.87
C GLU A 340 24.34 18.86 -7.80
N GLU A 341 23.94 17.59 -7.75
CA GLU A 341 22.53 17.19 -7.66
C GLU A 341 21.91 17.63 -6.33
N TRP A 342 20.59 17.76 -6.28
CA TRP A 342 19.86 17.99 -5.04
C TRP A 342 20.09 16.87 -4.02
N ASP A 343 19.99 17.24 -2.75
CA ASP A 343 19.96 16.26 -1.68
C ASP A 343 18.74 15.32 -1.83
N LYS A 344 18.82 14.17 -1.17
CA LYS A 344 17.78 13.14 -1.20
C LYS A 344 16.41 13.68 -0.79
N LYS A 345 16.34 14.51 0.25
CA LYS A 345 15.10 15.07 0.77
C LYS A 345 14.41 15.97 -0.26
N THR A 346 15.18 16.83 -0.94
CA THR A 346 14.67 17.70 -1.99
C THR A 346 14.13 16.91 -3.17
N LYS A 347 14.83 15.86 -3.63
CA LYS A 347 14.36 15.00 -4.72
C LYS A 347 13.05 14.28 -4.35
N LEU A 348 12.97 13.70 -3.17
CA LEU A 348 11.76 13.05 -2.69
C LEU A 348 10.58 14.02 -2.54
N ASN A 349 10.82 15.27 -2.12
CA ASN A 349 9.78 16.28 -2.05
C ASN A 349 9.23 16.62 -3.43
N PHE A 350 10.08 16.74 -4.45
CA PHE A 350 9.64 16.94 -5.83
C PHE A 350 8.88 15.75 -6.39
N GLU A 351 9.32 14.52 -6.12
CA GLU A 351 8.55 13.32 -6.48
C GLU A 351 7.17 13.37 -5.87
N ARG A 352 7.06 13.65 -4.57
CA ARG A 352 5.79 13.76 -3.89
C ARG A 352 4.90 14.88 -4.44
N GLU A 353 5.49 16.01 -4.82
CA GLU A 353 4.75 17.11 -5.47
C GLU A 353 4.12 16.65 -6.79
N MET A 354 4.87 15.89 -7.61
CA MET A 354 4.46 15.49 -8.95
C MET A 354 3.68 14.17 -8.98
N LEU A 355 4.04 13.19 -8.16
CA LEU A 355 3.43 11.86 -8.14
C LEU A 355 2.40 11.71 -6.99
N GLY A 356 2.42 12.62 -6.03
CA GLY A 356 1.56 12.60 -4.85
C GLY A 356 2.09 11.73 -3.70
N LEU A 357 3.23 11.05 -3.89
CA LEU A 357 3.82 10.10 -2.93
C LEU A 357 5.32 9.89 -3.24
N TYR A 358 6.02 9.23 -2.33
CA TYR A 358 7.43 8.87 -2.49
C TYR A 358 7.54 7.53 -3.23
N VAL A 359 8.22 7.50 -4.37
CA VAL A 359 8.35 6.33 -5.25
C VAL A 359 9.77 5.78 -5.28
N SER A 360 10.77 6.62 -5.57
CA SER A 360 12.16 6.17 -5.74
C SER A 360 12.76 5.65 -4.44
N ASP A 361 12.38 6.25 -3.31
CA ASP A 361 12.83 5.87 -1.98
C ASP A 361 11.83 6.38 -0.92
N HIS A 362 12.02 5.99 0.33
CA HIS A 362 11.22 6.46 1.45
C HIS A 362 12.02 7.47 2.30
N PRO A 363 11.42 8.56 2.82
CA PRO A 363 12.15 9.49 3.70
C PRO A 363 12.78 8.82 4.91
N LEU A 364 12.21 7.72 5.39
CA LEU A 364 12.71 6.93 6.51
C LEU A 364 13.73 5.85 6.10
N SER A 365 14.05 5.71 4.80
CA SER A 365 15.07 4.75 4.36
C SER A 365 16.44 5.14 4.89
N GLY A 366 17.13 4.16 5.46
CA GLY A 366 18.40 4.38 6.17
C GLY A 366 18.23 4.78 7.64
N MET A 367 16.99 5.06 8.10
CA MET A 367 16.72 5.47 9.48
C MET A 367 16.08 4.36 10.34
N GLN A 368 16.04 3.11 9.84
CA GLN A 368 15.33 2.01 10.50
C GLN A 368 15.84 1.75 11.92
N SER A 369 17.16 1.82 12.14
CA SER A 369 17.75 1.63 13.47
C SER A 369 17.43 2.79 14.42
N ILE A 370 17.42 4.02 13.91
CA ILE A 370 17.01 5.20 14.70
C ILE A 370 15.54 5.06 15.09
N LEU A 371 14.67 4.76 14.13
CA LEU A 371 13.25 4.54 14.40
C LEU A 371 13.03 3.40 15.41
N ALA A 372 13.79 2.32 15.29
CA ALA A 372 13.71 1.19 16.23
C ALA A 372 14.11 1.60 17.65
N SER A 373 15.06 2.51 17.83
CA SER A 373 15.45 3.03 19.16
C SER A 373 14.42 4.02 19.75
N LEU A 374 13.60 4.65 18.90
CA LEU A 374 12.60 5.63 19.28
C LEU A 374 11.20 5.02 19.57
N ARG A 375 11.00 3.74 19.27
CA ARG A 375 9.71 3.07 19.39
C ARG A 375 9.80 1.78 20.18
N GLU A 376 8.74 1.40 20.88
CA GLU A 376 8.64 0.11 21.56
C GLU A 376 8.35 -1.03 20.57
N MET A 377 7.63 -0.73 19.49
CA MET A 377 7.29 -1.70 18.44
C MET A 377 6.98 -1.01 17.12
N SER A 378 6.96 -1.76 16.00
CA SER A 378 6.50 -1.22 14.71
C SER A 378 4.98 -1.01 14.70
N ILE A 379 4.52 -0.12 13.81
CA ILE A 379 3.08 0.15 13.66
C ILE A 379 2.36 -1.14 13.22
N ALA A 380 2.95 -1.92 12.32
CA ALA A 380 2.39 -3.20 11.89
C ALA A 380 2.23 -4.19 13.06
N HIS A 381 3.24 -4.28 13.92
CA HIS A 381 3.20 -5.15 15.10
C HIS A 381 2.13 -4.69 16.11
N LEU A 382 1.97 -3.37 16.31
CA LEU A 382 0.88 -2.85 17.15
C LEU A 382 -0.49 -3.22 16.59
N VAL A 383 -0.73 -3.02 15.29
CA VAL A 383 -2.01 -3.32 14.64
C VAL A 383 -2.36 -4.81 14.76
N ASP A 384 -1.38 -5.69 14.59
CA ASP A 384 -1.60 -7.14 14.71
C ASP A 384 -1.88 -7.58 16.17
N ARG A 385 -1.24 -6.95 17.15
CA ARG A 385 -1.38 -7.31 18.57
C ARG A 385 -2.43 -6.53 19.33
N ALA A 386 -2.99 -5.45 18.80
CA ALA A 386 -3.90 -4.56 19.53
C ALA A 386 -5.08 -5.29 20.18
N LYS A 387 -5.62 -6.31 19.48
CA LYS A 387 -6.73 -7.14 20.04
C LYS A 387 -6.34 -7.95 21.26
N THR A 388 -5.08 -8.33 21.39
CA THR A 388 -4.56 -9.14 22.53
C THR A 388 -3.97 -8.28 23.64
N MET A 389 -3.51 -7.06 23.31
CA MET A 389 -2.92 -6.13 24.26
C MET A 389 -3.95 -5.46 25.17
N GLY A 390 -5.18 -5.31 24.69
CA GLY A 390 -6.26 -4.62 25.41
C GLY A 390 -6.29 -3.11 25.14
N GLU A 391 -7.49 -2.54 25.28
CA GLU A 391 -7.74 -1.12 25.13
C GLU A 391 -7.11 -0.32 26.28
N GLY A 392 -6.58 0.88 26.00
CA GLY A 392 -5.98 1.76 27.00
C GLY A 392 -4.50 1.49 27.30
N GLN A 393 -3.88 0.47 26.72
CA GLN A 393 -2.46 0.20 26.91
C GLN A 393 -1.62 1.34 26.30
N GLN A 394 -0.60 1.78 27.03
CA GLN A 394 0.29 2.85 26.61
C GLN A 394 1.41 2.25 25.74
N VAL A 395 1.67 2.88 24.61
CA VAL A 395 2.73 2.49 23.67
C VAL A 395 3.43 3.73 23.12
N THR A 396 4.69 3.56 22.75
CA THR A 396 5.49 4.59 22.07
C THR A 396 5.76 4.15 20.64
N LEU A 397 5.37 4.98 19.67
CA LEU A 397 5.59 4.80 18.25
C LEU A 397 6.49 5.91 17.71
N ALA A 398 7.20 5.61 16.63
CA ALA A 398 7.94 6.62 15.88
C ALA A 398 7.67 6.43 14.39
N GLY A 399 7.53 7.55 13.66
CA GLY A 399 7.23 7.51 12.23
C GLY A 399 7.22 8.89 11.59
N LEU A 400 6.98 8.91 10.29
CA LEU A 400 6.82 10.10 9.47
C LEU A 400 5.37 10.57 9.50
N VAL A 401 5.12 11.84 9.71
CA VAL A 401 3.78 12.43 9.57
C VAL A 401 3.42 12.55 8.10
N THR A 402 2.39 11.81 7.68
CA THR A 402 1.92 11.82 6.29
C THR A 402 0.70 12.70 6.08
N ASN A 403 -0.13 12.87 7.12
CA ASN A 403 -1.33 13.71 7.06
C ASN A 403 -1.60 14.37 8.42
N VAL A 404 -2.10 15.60 8.39
CA VAL A 404 -2.56 16.35 9.57
C VAL A 404 -3.93 16.94 9.26
N ASP A 405 -4.99 16.35 9.81
CA ASP A 405 -6.37 16.81 9.68
C ASP A 405 -6.77 17.58 10.97
N ARG A 406 -6.74 18.91 10.88
CA ARG A 406 -7.10 19.81 11.99
C ARG A 406 -8.59 20.04 12.03
N ARG A 407 -9.20 19.81 13.18
CA ARG A 407 -10.65 19.89 13.40
C ARG A 407 -11.00 20.75 14.62
N VAL A 408 -12.26 21.19 14.66
CA VAL A 408 -12.83 21.87 15.82
C VAL A 408 -14.03 21.05 16.32
N SER A 409 -14.05 20.76 17.61
CA SER A 409 -15.15 20.04 18.24
C SER A 409 -16.41 20.90 18.30
N LYS A 410 -17.59 20.30 18.52
CA LYS A 410 -18.86 21.04 18.72
C LYS A 410 -18.82 22.04 19.89
N LYS A 411 -17.87 21.88 20.81
CA LYS A 411 -17.64 22.80 21.95
C LYS A 411 -16.59 23.86 21.66
N GLY A 412 -16.11 24.00 20.42
CA GLY A 412 -15.11 24.98 20.00
C GLY A 412 -13.66 24.59 20.32
N ASN A 413 -13.39 23.42 20.89
CA ASN A 413 -12.02 22.99 21.21
C ASN A 413 -11.33 22.44 19.97
N PRO A 414 -10.13 22.92 19.63
CA PRO A 414 -9.35 22.41 18.52
C PRO A 414 -8.74 21.04 18.85
N TRP A 415 -8.60 20.20 17.84
CA TRP A 415 -7.98 18.88 17.90
C TRP A 415 -7.49 18.45 16.52
N ALA A 416 -6.69 17.40 16.45
CA ALA A 416 -6.22 16.88 15.16
C ALA A 416 -6.21 15.36 15.10
N ILE A 417 -6.42 14.84 13.87
CA ILE A 417 -6.07 13.48 13.49
C ILE A 417 -4.79 13.55 12.68
N VAL A 418 -3.76 12.90 13.18
CA VAL A 418 -2.43 12.84 12.55
C VAL A 418 -2.19 11.42 12.10
N THR A 419 -1.91 11.22 10.82
CA THR A 419 -1.49 9.91 10.32
C THR A 419 0.03 9.86 10.34
N ILE A 420 0.59 8.87 11.01
CA ILE A 420 2.01 8.57 10.94
C ILE A 420 2.24 7.23 10.25
N GLU A 421 3.33 7.11 9.53
CA GLU A 421 3.75 5.85 8.90
C GLU A 421 5.19 5.51 9.29
N ASP A 422 5.46 4.23 9.39
CA ASP A 422 6.81 3.68 9.41
C ASP A 422 7.07 2.93 8.08
N MET A 423 8.13 2.13 8.02
CA MET A 423 8.46 1.36 6.80
C MET A 423 7.45 0.26 6.47
N GLU A 424 6.58 -0.12 7.43
CA GLU A 424 5.74 -1.31 7.34
C GLU A 424 4.24 -0.97 7.26
N SER A 425 3.80 0.07 7.98
CA SER A 425 2.37 0.40 8.10
C SER A 425 2.15 1.86 8.51
N SER A 426 0.87 2.26 8.57
CA SER A 426 0.46 3.58 9.06
C SER A 426 -0.62 3.46 10.13
N ILE A 427 -0.74 4.48 11.01
CA ILE A 427 -1.74 4.54 12.08
C ILE A 427 -2.21 5.98 12.28
N GLN A 428 -3.48 6.13 12.66
CA GLN A 428 -4.03 7.41 13.05
C GLN A 428 -3.79 7.68 14.54
N CYS A 429 -3.25 8.86 14.83
CA CYS A 429 -3.02 9.35 16.18
C CYS A 429 -3.93 10.57 16.43
N MET A 430 -4.72 10.51 17.50
CA MET A 430 -5.67 11.58 17.86
C MET A 430 -5.07 12.47 18.94
N PHE A 431 -5.01 13.78 18.65
CA PHE A 431 -4.48 14.80 19.53
C PHE A 431 -5.59 15.68 20.08
N PHE A 432 -5.80 15.67 21.38
CA PHE A 432 -6.85 16.45 22.06
C PHE A 432 -6.30 17.40 23.12
N GLY A 433 -6.99 18.52 23.37
CA GLY A 433 -6.76 19.42 24.48
C GLY A 433 -5.29 19.88 24.61
N LYS A 434 -4.72 19.78 25.80
CA LYS A 434 -3.35 20.23 26.10
C LYS A 434 -2.27 19.56 25.23
N VAL A 435 -2.48 18.29 24.86
CA VAL A 435 -1.53 17.56 24.00
C VAL A 435 -1.53 18.17 22.60
N TYR A 436 -2.70 18.51 22.06
CA TYR A 436 -2.80 19.21 20.79
C TYR A 436 -2.21 20.62 20.86
N GLU A 437 -2.51 21.39 21.91
CA GLU A 437 -1.97 22.74 22.10
C GLU A 437 -0.43 22.73 22.11
N ALA A 438 0.19 21.79 22.83
CA ALA A 438 1.64 21.65 22.89
C ALA A 438 2.26 21.23 21.55
N ALA A 439 1.61 20.32 20.82
CA ALA A 439 2.13 19.76 19.59
C ALA A 439 1.80 20.58 18.33
N SER A 440 0.79 21.46 18.38
CA SER A 440 0.16 22.07 17.20
C SER A 440 1.11 22.85 16.29
N ALA A 441 2.14 23.49 16.83
CA ALA A 441 3.15 24.24 16.08
C ALA A 441 4.14 23.32 15.36
N GLU A 442 4.38 22.14 15.89
CA GLU A 442 5.36 21.16 15.40
C GLU A 442 4.72 20.08 14.51
N LEU A 443 3.38 19.94 14.55
CA LEU A 443 2.63 19.02 13.71
C LEU A 443 2.63 19.49 12.26
N ALA A 444 3.64 19.08 11.52
CA ALA A 444 3.78 19.32 10.09
C ALA A 444 3.90 17.99 9.33
N VAL A 445 3.39 17.97 8.11
CA VAL A 445 3.62 16.86 7.19
C VAL A 445 5.12 16.77 6.92
N ASP A 446 5.65 15.56 6.79
CA ASP A 446 7.07 15.21 6.64
C ASP A 446 7.93 15.42 7.91
N ALA A 447 7.32 15.72 9.06
CA ALA A 447 8.03 15.68 10.33
C ALA A 447 8.19 14.22 10.78
N ILE A 448 9.38 13.85 11.24
CA ILE A 448 9.61 12.59 11.96
C ILE A 448 9.28 12.85 13.42
N VAL A 449 8.36 12.07 13.96
CA VAL A 449 7.85 12.25 15.32
C VAL A 449 7.92 10.96 16.12
N GLN A 450 8.12 11.11 17.42
CA GLN A 450 7.89 10.08 18.42
C GLN A 450 6.60 10.42 19.16
N ILE A 451 5.64 9.50 19.19
CA ILE A 451 4.34 9.69 19.82
C ILE A 451 4.14 8.61 20.87
N ARG A 452 3.90 9.04 22.10
CA ARG A 452 3.42 8.18 23.17
C ARG A 452 1.91 8.33 23.29
N GLY A 453 1.18 7.23 23.41
CA GLY A 453 -0.27 7.29 23.47
C GLY A 453 -0.91 6.00 23.94
N GLN A 454 -2.22 6.07 24.13
CA GLN A 454 -3.06 4.94 24.52
C GLN A 454 -3.71 4.30 23.28
N VAL A 455 -3.66 2.99 23.21
CA VAL A 455 -4.29 2.22 22.14
C VAL A 455 -5.81 2.32 22.29
N GLU A 456 -6.49 2.76 21.24
CA GLU A 456 -7.94 2.75 21.13
C GLU A 456 -8.37 1.79 20.02
N LEU A 457 -9.38 0.97 20.32
CA LEU A 457 -9.95 0.01 19.38
C LEU A 457 -11.40 0.41 19.11
N ARG A 458 -11.72 0.86 17.90
CA ARG A 458 -13.10 1.19 17.49
C ARG A 458 -13.44 0.47 16.20
N ASP A 459 -14.56 -0.25 16.22
CA ASP A 459 -15.05 -0.99 15.04
C ASP A 459 -13.94 -1.77 14.31
N GLU A 460 -13.07 -2.44 15.11
CA GLU A 460 -11.89 -3.20 14.65
C GLU A 460 -10.74 -2.35 14.09
N THR A 461 -10.84 -1.03 14.07
CA THR A 461 -9.77 -0.12 13.66
C THR A 461 -8.92 0.26 14.87
N VAL A 462 -7.61 0.06 14.73
CA VAL A 462 -6.63 0.45 15.75
C VAL A 462 -6.23 1.91 15.53
N SER A 463 -6.30 2.70 16.58
CA SER A 463 -5.82 4.09 16.60
C SER A 463 -5.08 4.37 17.90
N LEU A 464 -4.34 5.47 17.95
CA LEU A 464 -3.59 5.89 19.11
C LEU A 464 -4.15 7.23 19.62
N ARG A 465 -4.53 7.31 20.89
CA ARG A 465 -4.81 8.57 21.54
C ARG A 465 -3.52 9.12 22.10
N ALA A 466 -2.97 10.14 21.46
CA ALA A 466 -1.71 10.74 21.85
C ALA A 466 -1.76 11.35 23.27
N THR A 467 -0.76 11.05 24.06
CA THR A 467 -0.53 11.64 25.39
C THR A 467 0.69 12.55 25.40
N GLU A 468 1.65 12.31 24.51
CA GLU A 468 2.86 13.09 24.36
C GLU A 468 3.38 12.98 22.92
N MET A 469 4.02 14.02 22.41
CA MET A 469 4.73 14.02 21.14
C MET A 469 6.07 14.74 21.31
N GLN A 470 7.09 14.22 20.65
CA GLN A 470 8.41 14.82 20.56
C GLN A 470 8.91 14.73 19.12
N ILE A 471 9.62 15.77 18.67
CA ILE A 471 10.44 15.71 17.46
C ILE A 471 11.83 15.24 17.90
N PRO A 472 12.24 14.02 17.54
CA PRO A 472 13.57 13.53 17.93
C PRO A 472 14.64 14.38 17.23
N THR A 473 15.69 14.73 17.96
CA THR A 473 16.88 15.34 17.37
C THR A 473 17.60 14.24 16.59
N LEU A 474 17.41 14.26 15.29
CA LEU A 474 18.13 13.38 14.37
C LEU A 474 19.48 14.07 14.14
N GLU A 475 20.52 13.68 14.86
CA GLU A 475 21.87 14.05 14.48
C GLU A 475 22.12 13.45 13.10
N ALA A 476 22.34 14.31 12.10
CA ALA A 476 22.77 13.89 10.79
C ALA A 476 24.19 13.33 10.95
N GLU A 477 24.30 12.03 11.25
CA GLU A 477 25.59 11.36 11.15
C GLU A 477 25.96 11.25 9.68
N ASP A 478 27.26 11.42 9.42
CA ASP A 478 27.88 11.34 8.10
C ASP A 478 27.37 10.12 7.33
N GLU A 479 26.56 10.32 6.29
CA GLU A 479 25.91 9.25 5.49
C GLU A 479 26.94 8.43 4.69
N ARG A 480 28.22 8.84 4.68
CA ARG A 480 29.26 8.10 4.00
C ARG A 480 29.48 6.73 4.67
N PRO A 481 29.61 5.65 3.91
CA PRO A 481 29.87 4.34 4.47
C PRO A 481 31.17 4.30 5.27
N LEU A 482 31.18 3.53 6.35
CA LEU A 482 32.43 3.21 7.06
C LEU A 482 33.25 2.27 6.18
N VAL A 483 34.34 2.75 5.62
CA VAL A 483 35.22 1.94 4.79
C VAL A 483 36.35 1.36 5.65
N ILE A 484 36.40 0.03 5.76
CA ILE A 484 37.50 -0.71 6.42
C ILE A 484 38.39 -1.21 5.30
N THR A 485 39.65 -0.76 5.28
CA THR A 485 40.61 -1.12 4.23
C THR A 485 41.58 -2.18 4.76
N LEU A 486 41.61 -3.35 4.12
CA LEU A 486 42.42 -4.46 4.54
C LEU A 486 43.25 -5.07 3.38
N PRO A 487 44.45 -5.53 3.61
CA PRO A 487 45.17 -6.38 2.66
C PRO A 487 44.58 -7.81 2.64
N PRO A 488 44.69 -8.58 1.54
CA PRO A 488 44.12 -9.92 1.43
C PRO A 488 44.54 -10.86 2.54
N VAL A 489 45.77 -10.73 3.05
CA VAL A 489 46.34 -11.54 4.13
C VAL A 489 45.60 -11.33 5.46
N ALA A 490 44.88 -10.24 5.64
CA ALA A 490 44.09 -9.95 6.84
C ALA A 490 42.68 -10.60 6.83
N LEU A 491 42.28 -11.25 5.75
CA LEU A 491 40.94 -11.88 5.56
C LEU A 491 40.88 -13.29 6.18
N GLU A 492 41.57 -13.54 7.28
CA GLU A 492 41.45 -14.80 7.99
C GLU A 492 40.05 -14.99 8.57
N ARG A 493 39.50 -16.20 8.42
CA ARG A 493 38.14 -16.54 8.87
C ARG A 493 37.85 -16.12 10.32
N GLN A 494 38.83 -16.33 11.21
CA GLN A 494 38.67 -16.01 12.62
C GLN A 494 38.58 -14.50 12.86
N ARG A 495 39.40 -13.70 12.18
CA ARG A 495 39.36 -12.23 12.27
C ARG A 495 38.07 -11.64 11.64
N MET A 496 37.57 -12.23 10.55
CA MET A 496 36.29 -11.84 9.95
C MET A 496 35.11 -12.16 10.88
N MET A 497 35.14 -13.28 11.60
CA MET A 497 34.13 -13.58 12.63
C MET A 497 34.16 -12.56 13.77
N GLN A 498 35.36 -12.20 14.25
CA GLN A 498 35.51 -11.16 15.27
C GLN A 498 35.04 -9.80 14.80
N LEU A 499 35.35 -9.41 13.56
CA LEU A 499 34.83 -8.20 12.98
C LEU A 499 33.29 -8.21 12.97
N GLY A 500 32.66 -9.31 12.53
CA GLY A 500 31.21 -9.46 12.55
C GLY A 500 30.61 -9.29 13.96
N GLN A 501 31.29 -9.77 15.01
CA GLN A 501 30.88 -9.55 16.41
C GLN A 501 31.02 -8.09 16.83
N VAL A 502 32.15 -7.46 16.51
CA VAL A 502 32.37 -6.03 16.79
C VAL A 502 31.30 -5.19 16.12
N LEU A 503 31.02 -5.39 14.82
CA LEU A 503 29.99 -4.66 14.13
C LEU A 503 28.59 -4.87 14.74
N ALA A 504 28.27 -6.10 15.15
CA ALA A 504 27.01 -6.43 15.80
C ALA A 504 26.86 -5.81 17.21
N ASN A 505 27.96 -5.54 17.91
CA ASN A 505 27.93 -4.88 19.22
C ASN A 505 27.76 -3.36 19.15
N HIS A 506 27.96 -2.76 17.98
CA HIS A 506 27.78 -1.33 17.73
C HIS A 506 26.68 -1.05 16.70
N PRO A 507 25.43 -1.49 16.94
CA PRO A 507 24.37 -1.33 15.96
C PRO A 507 24.10 0.14 15.68
N GLY A 508 23.95 0.47 14.40
CA GLY A 508 23.68 1.82 13.92
C GLY A 508 23.12 1.80 12.49
N TYR A 509 23.29 2.89 11.78
CA TYR A 509 22.73 3.07 10.43
C TYR A 509 23.80 3.26 9.35
N CYS A 510 25.07 3.49 9.73
CA CYS A 510 26.16 3.64 8.79
C CYS A 510 26.45 2.31 8.10
N GLU A 511 26.44 2.29 6.78
CA GLU A 511 26.86 1.13 5.99
C GLU A 511 28.33 0.82 6.22
N VAL A 512 28.68 -0.45 6.22
CA VAL A 512 30.08 -0.88 6.34
C VAL A 512 30.52 -1.49 5.03
N HIS A 513 31.58 -0.92 4.47
CA HIS A 513 32.25 -1.41 3.28
C HIS A 513 33.64 -1.96 3.67
N LEU A 514 33.99 -3.09 3.09
CA LEU A 514 35.32 -3.68 3.22
C LEU A 514 36.06 -3.52 1.90
N ALA A 515 37.06 -2.65 1.88
CA ALA A 515 37.93 -2.47 0.75
C ALA A 515 39.15 -3.39 0.87
N VAL A 516 39.25 -4.39 0.01
CA VAL A 516 40.37 -5.33 -0.05
C VAL A 516 41.35 -4.84 -1.11
N LEU A 517 42.57 -4.50 -0.69
CA LEU A 517 43.62 -4.00 -1.59
C LEU A 517 44.41 -5.16 -2.18
N ASP A 518 44.53 -5.21 -3.51
CA ASP A 518 45.47 -6.13 -4.17
C ASP A 518 46.92 -5.66 -4.04
N GLU A 519 47.86 -6.49 -4.51
CA GLU A 519 49.31 -6.14 -4.49
C GLU A 519 49.68 -4.89 -5.33
N LYS A 520 48.77 -4.45 -6.20
CA LYS A 520 48.95 -3.27 -7.04
C LYS A 520 48.25 -2.04 -6.48
N GLY A 521 47.56 -2.17 -5.33
CA GLY A 521 46.82 -1.09 -4.68
C GLY A 521 45.41 -0.84 -5.21
N ASN A 522 44.88 -1.70 -6.09
CA ASN A 522 43.47 -1.62 -6.49
C ASN A 522 42.56 -2.18 -5.38
N ALA A 523 41.47 -1.50 -5.10
CA ALA A 523 40.51 -1.89 -4.09
C ALA A 523 39.33 -2.68 -4.68
N GLN A 524 39.08 -3.88 -4.18
CA GLN A 524 37.81 -4.56 -4.37
C GLN A 524 36.92 -4.26 -3.17
N VAL A 525 35.77 -3.63 -3.38
CA VAL A 525 34.86 -3.23 -2.31
C VAL A 525 33.76 -4.28 -2.15
N LEU A 526 33.61 -4.79 -0.93
CA LEU A 526 32.55 -5.69 -0.51
C LEU A 526 31.65 -4.94 0.47
N THR A 527 30.32 -5.01 0.30
CA THR A 527 29.36 -4.38 1.20
C THR A 527 28.82 -5.41 2.20
N PHE A 528 28.82 -5.06 3.48
CA PHE A 528 28.17 -5.86 4.51
C PHE A 528 26.65 -5.66 4.43
N GLY A 529 25.88 -6.74 4.70
CA GLY A 529 24.42 -6.64 4.74
C GLY A 529 23.90 -5.78 5.91
N ASP A 530 22.64 -5.37 5.84
CA ASP A 530 22.00 -4.42 6.76
C ASP A 530 22.13 -4.76 8.26
N ARG A 531 22.24 -6.03 8.62
CA ARG A 531 22.47 -6.48 10.00
C ARG A 531 23.80 -6.04 10.61
N PHE A 532 24.74 -5.54 9.79
CA PHE A 532 26.07 -5.08 10.19
C PHE A 532 26.24 -3.56 10.05
N ARG A 533 25.15 -2.82 9.89
CA ARG A 533 25.19 -1.37 9.97
C ARG A 533 25.58 -0.92 11.38
N VAL A 534 26.43 0.09 11.47
CA VAL A 534 27.06 0.49 12.73
C VAL A 534 26.82 1.94 13.09
N LYS A 535 26.92 2.25 14.39
CA LYS A 535 27.06 3.61 14.88
C LYS A 535 28.55 3.97 14.88
N ARG A 536 28.92 5.05 14.17
CA ARG A 536 30.30 5.54 14.09
C ARG A 536 30.67 6.25 15.38
N ASP A 537 31.21 5.53 16.34
CA ASP A 537 31.72 6.07 17.59
C ASP A 537 33.19 5.70 17.84
N THR A 538 33.78 6.39 18.80
CA THR A 538 35.21 6.17 19.14
C THR A 538 35.49 4.78 19.63
N SER A 539 34.49 4.10 20.24
CA SER A 539 34.64 2.71 20.75
C SER A 539 34.74 1.74 19.59
N LEU A 540 33.83 1.82 18.60
CA LEU A 540 33.86 1.03 17.38
C LEU A 540 35.20 1.17 16.65
N PHE A 541 35.65 2.43 16.45
CA PHE A 541 36.93 2.68 15.79
C PHE A 541 38.12 2.11 16.55
N ALA A 542 38.11 2.18 17.87
CA ALA A 542 39.16 1.56 18.70
C ALA A 542 39.17 0.04 18.55
N GLU A 543 37.99 -0.61 18.60
CA GLU A 543 37.91 -2.07 18.48
C GLU A 543 38.36 -2.58 17.10
N ILE A 544 37.94 -1.88 16.01
CA ILE A 544 38.39 -2.21 14.64
C ILE A 544 39.91 -2.02 14.50
N LYS A 545 40.48 -0.94 15.07
CA LYS A 545 41.93 -0.68 15.03
C LYS A 545 42.71 -1.71 15.87
N ILE A 546 42.15 -2.23 16.95
CA ILE A 546 42.76 -3.34 17.73
C ILE A 546 42.83 -4.62 16.90
N LEU A 547 41.80 -4.92 16.11
CA LEU A 547 41.74 -6.13 15.28
C LEU A 547 42.67 -6.07 14.06
N PHE A 548 42.78 -4.93 13.40
CA PHE A 548 43.41 -4.81 12.07
C PHE A 548 44.55 -3.79 12.00
N GLY A 549 44.83 -3.07 13.08
CA GLY A 549 45.84 -2.00 13.12
C GLY A 549 45.30 -0.63 12.76
N PRO A 550 46.07 0.44 13.03
CA PRO A 550 45.61 1.83 12.88
C PRO A 550 45.32 2.27 11.43
N SER A 551 45.94 1.59 10.46
CA SER A 551 45.80 1.93 9.02
C SER A 551 44.54 1.35 8.35
N CYS A 552 43.75 0.55 9.07
CA CYS A 552 42.55 -0.08 8.51
C CYS A 552 41.38 0.88 8.31
N LEU A 553 41.39 2.04 8.94
CA LEU A 553 40.40 3.09 8.81
C LEU A 553 41.05 4.37 8.23
N PRO A 554 40.31 5.16 7.39
CA PRO A 554 40.84 6.45 6.92
C PRO A 554 41.18 7.35 8.12
N ALA A 555 42.16 8.20 7.96
CA ALA A 555 42.47 9.24 8.94
C ALA A 555 41.23 10.11 9.15
N ALA A 556 40.84 10.34 10.41
CA ALA A 556 39.68 11.11 10.80
C ALA A 556 39.75 12.54 10.31
#